data_6aee7195b544982123b3369951775e13
#
_entry.id   6aee7195b544982123b3369951775e13
#
_cell.length_a   1.000
_cell.length_b   1.000
_cell.length_c   1.000
_cell.angle_alpha   90.00
_cell.angle_beta   90.00
_cell.angle_gamma   90.00
#
_symmetry.space_group_name_H-M   'P 1'
#
loop_
_entity.id
_entity.type
_entity.pdbx_description
1 polymer ?
#
loop_
_entity_poly.entity_id
_entity_poly.type
_entity_poly.pdbx_seq_one_letter_code
_entity_poly.pdbx_strand_id
1 'polypeptide(L)'
;MSGEEQFMLTSLTDAIQDRRVAIIGPIRQEVLSGIKDKVQFEKLQAALDAFRDEGLTTFHYEEAARLYNLCRSRGLECGSTDILICAVAVQMQAAILTYDQGLMRCIQVLRAEGLLK
;
A
#
# COMPACT_ATOMS: atom_id res chain seq x y z
N MET A 1 -3.86 8.37 21.51
CA MET A 1 -3.07 7.71 20.48
C MET A 1 -2.06 6.79 21.15
N SER A 2 -1.94 5.56 20.70
CA SER A 2 -0.99 4.60 21.26
C SER A 2 0.45 4.99 20.89
N GLY A 3 1.44 4.43 21.61
CA GLY A 3 2.85 4.64 21.26
C GLY A 3 3.20 4.11 19.89
N GLU A 4 2.59 2.99 19.48
CA GLU A 4 2.79 2.40 18.16
C GLU A 4 2.25 3.31 17.07
N GLU A 5 1.04 3.86 17.24
CA GLU A 5 0.44 4.79 16.29
C GLU A 5 1.28 6.07 16.18
N GLN A 6 1.77 6.58 17.31
CA GLN A 6 2.63 7.76 17.33
C GLN A 6 3.92 7.50 16.56
N PHE A 7 4.53 6.34 16.75
CA PHE A 7 5.75 5.95 16.03
C PHE A 7 5.49 5.87 14.53
N MET A 8 4.38 5.27 14.11
CA MET A 8 4.03 5.14 12.69
C MET A 8 3.79 6.51 12.06
N LEU A 9 3.09 7.41 12.76
CA LEU A 9 2.84 8.76 12.25
C LEU A 9 4.13 9.55 12.08
N THR A 10 5.06 9.45 13.04
CA THR A 10 6.35 10.12 12.96
C THR A 10 7.16 9.58 11.78
N SER A 11 7.23 8.26 11.64
CA SER A 11 7.95 7.61 10.55
C SER A 11 7.37 8.00 9.19
N LEU A 12 6.05 8.06 9.09
CA LEU A 12 5.37 8.45 7.85
C LEU A 12 5.65 9.92 7.52
N THR A 13 5.58 10.80 8.51
CA THR A 13 5.87 12.23 8.31
C THR A 13 7.28 12.43 7.78
N ASP A 14 8.26 11.77 8.38
CA ASP A 14 9.66 11.87 7.94
C ASP A 14 9.81 11.35 6.51
N ALA A 15 9.18 10.22 6.18
CA ALA A 15 9.24 9.64 4.85
C ALA A 15 8.60 10.54 3.79
N ILE A 16 7.50 11.22 4.13
CA ILE A 16 6.84 12.17 3.23
C ILE A 16 7.75 13.37 2.96
N GLN A 17 8.35 13.92 4.01
CA GLN A 17 9.28 15.05 3.88
C GLN A 17 10.47 14.72 3.00
N ASP A 18 10.97 13.49 3.08
CA ASP A 18 12.09 13.01 2.28
C ASP A 18 11.65 12.49 0.90
N ARG A 19 10.37 12.57 0.58
CA ARG A 19 9.78 12.04 -0.66
C ARG A 19 10.06 10.55 -0.88
N ARG A 20 10.08 9.78 0.23
CA ARG A 20 10.31 8.34 0.20
C ARG A 20 9.03 7.51 0.19
N VAL A 21 7.86 8.18 0.23
CA VAL A 21 6.57 7.50 0.24
C VAL A 21 5.99 7.49 -1.16
N ALA A 22 5.52 6.33 -1.59
CA ALA A 22 4.85 6.17 -2.86
C ALA A 22 3.51 5.48 -2.64
N ILE A 23 2.56 5.77 -3.51
CA ILE A 23 1.28 5.06 -3.56
C ILE A 23 1.04 4.60 -4.99
N ILE A 24 0.13 3.66 -5.15
CA ILE A 24 -0.30 3.23 -6.49
C ILE A 24 -1.61 3.91 -6.85
N GLY A 25 -1.88 4.04 -8.16
CA GLY A 25 -3.09 4.70 -8.65
C GLY A 25 -4.39 4.18 -8.02
N PRO A 26 -4.58 2.85 -7.90
CA PRO A 26 -5.78 2.32 -7.25
C PRO A 26 -5.99 2.82 -5.82
N ILE A 27 -4.94 3.07 -5.06
CA ILE A 27 -5.06 3.62 -3.70
C ILE A 27 -5.51 5.09 -3.75
N ARG A 28 -4.93 5.88 -4.64
CA ARG A 28 -5.34 7.28 -4.83
C ARG A 28 -6.82 7.34 -5.20
N GLN A 29 -7.24 6.52 -6.14
CA GLN A 29 -8.64 6.43 -6.55
C GLN A 29 -9.55 6.04 -5.38
N GLU A 30 -9.17 5.02 -4.63
CA GLU A 30 -9.95 4.51 -3.51
C GLU A 30 -10.11 5.55 -2.40
N VAL A 31 -9.03 6.26 -2.07
CA VAL A 31 -9.04 7.29 -1.04
C VAL A 31 -9.93 8.47 -1.43
N LEU A 32 -9.90 8.89 -2.70
CA LEU A 32 -10.69 10.01 -3.18
C LEU A 32 -12.14 9.66 -3.47
N SER A 33 -12.40 8.38 -3.78
CA SER A 33 -13.76 7.91 -4.03
C SER A 33 -14.60 8.03 -2.76
N GLY A 34 -15.84 8.50 -2.93
CA GLY A 34 -16.72 8.65 -1.78
C GLY A 34 -16.62 10.01 -1.09
N ILE A 35 -15.67 10.84 -1.43
CA ILE A 35 -15.60 12.21 -0.92
C ILE A 35 -16.50 13.08 -1.80
N LYS A 36 -17.71 13.37 -1.30
CA LYS A 36 -18.72 14.08 -2.08
C LYS A 36 -18.58 15.60 -2.05
N ASP A 37 -18.06 16.14 -0.94
CA ASP A 37 -17.87 17.57 -0.80
C ASP A 37 -16.68 18.01 -1.64
N LYS A 38 -16.91 18.96 -2.56
CA LYS A 38 -15.89 19.43 -3.49
C LYS A 38 -14.68 20.03 -2.77
N VAL A 39 -14.91 20.81 -1.72
CA VAL A 39 -13.82 21.45 -0.98
C VAL A 39 -12.95 20.41 -0.30
N GLN A 40 -13.57 19.41 0.33
CA GLN A 40 -12.82 18.34 0.99
C GLN A 40 -12.11 17.47 -0.02
N PHE A 41 -12.72 17.19 -1.18
CA PHE A 41 -12.06 16.45 -2.24
C PHE A 41 -10.77 17.16 -2.67
N GLU A 42 -10.85 18.46 -2.94
CA GLU A 42 -9.71 19.25 -3.38
C GLU A 42 -8.60 19.30 -2.32
N LYS A 43 -8.98 19.41 -1.05
CA LYS A 43 -8.02 19.41 0.05
C LYS A 43 -7.28 18.06 0.15
N LEU A 44 -8.02 16.97 0.04
CA LEU A 44 -7.43 15.64 0.09
C LEU A 44 -6.57 15.38 -1.13
N GLN A 45 -7.04 15.79 -2.31
CA GLN A 45 -6.28 15.69 -3.55
C GLN A 45 -4.93 16.42 -3.42
N ALA A 46 -4.95 17.63 -2.88
CA ALA A 46 -3.72 18.40 -2.65
C ALA A 46 -2.79 17.72 -1.65
N ALA A 47 -3.36 17.15 -0.58
CA ALA A 47 -2.55 16.42 0.41
C ALA A 47 -1.90 15.18 -0.20
N LEU A 48 -2.59 14.49 -1.12
CA LEU A 48 -2.04 13.32 -1.79
C LEU A 48 -0.91 13.64 -2.76
N ASP A 49 -0.77 14.91 -3.16
CA ASP A 49 0.35 15.33 -4.02
C ASP A 49 1.71 15.18 -3.33
N ALA A 50 1.74 15.04 -2.00
CA ALA A 50 2.96 14.75 -1.26
C ALA A 50 3.48 13.33 -1.53
N PHE A 51 2.63 12.44 -2.05
CA PHE A 51 3.01 11.06 -2.32
C PHE A 51 3.40 10.90 -3.78
N ARG A 52 4.49 10.14 -4.00
CA ARG A 52 4.89 9.78 -5.34
C ARG A 52 3.98 8.68 -5.87
N ASP A 53 3.51 8.80 -7.12
CA ASP A 53 2.79 7.73 -7.78
C ASP A 53 3.77 6.73 -8.38
N GLU A 54 3.58 5.46 -8.04
CA GLU A 54 4.32 4.38 -8.66
C GLU A 54 3.46 3.80 -9.77
N GLY A 55 3.95 3.88 -11.00
CA GLY A 55 3.22 3.38 -12.16
C GLY A 55 3.14 1.86 -12.18
N LEU A 56 1.95 1.33 -12.48
CA LEU A 56 1.74 -0.11 -12.60
C LEU A 56 2.00 -0.54 -14.04
N THR A 57 2.75 -1.62 -14.18
CA THR A 57 3.09 -2.22 -15.48
C THR A 57 2.57 -3.65 -15.55
N THR A 58 2.68 -4.25 -16.73
CA THR A 58 2.35 -5.66 -16.93
C THR A 58 3.08 -6.54 -15.90
N PHE A 59 4.34 -6.22 -15.61
CA PHE A 59 5.12 -6.95 -14.62
C PHE A 59 4.42 -6.96 -13.26
N HIS A 60 3.91 -5.83 -12.81
CA HIS A 60 3.23 -5.73 -11.51
C HIS A 60 1.96 -6.58 -11.46
N TYR A 61 1.18 -6.58 -12.54
CA TYR A 61 -0.05 -7.36 -12.59
C TYR A 61 0.23 -8.86 -12.59
N GLU A 62 1.23 -9.29 -13.34
CA GLU A 62 1.63 -10.69 -13.37
C GLU A 62 2.20 -11.13 -12.02
N GLU A 63 3.03 -10.30 -11.40
CA GLU A 63 3.59 -10.59 -10.09
C GLU A 63 2.50 -10.63 -9.02
N ALA A 64 1.54 -9.71 -9.08
CA ALA A 64 0.39 -9.74 -8.17
C ALA A 64 -0.38 -11.05 -8.29
N ALA A 65 -0.55 -11.56 -9.50
CA ALA A 65 -1.21 -12.85 -9.71
C ALA A 65 -0.43 -14.01 -9.07
N ARG A 66 0.89 -14.00 -9.20
CA ARG A 66 1.74 -15.04 -8.56
C ARG A 66 1.64 -14.96 -7.04
N LEU A 67 1.70 -13.75 -6.49
CA LEU A 67 1.60 -13.55 -5.03
C LEU A 67 0.22 -13.94 -4.51
N TYR A 68 -0.83 -13.60 -5.27
CA TYR A 68 -2.19 -14.01 -4.93
C TYR A 68 -2.29 -15.53 -4.82
N ASN A 69 -1.77 -16.22 -5.83
CA ASN A 69 -1.81 -17.69 -5.86
C ASN A 69 -1.00 -18.30 -4.72
N LEU A 70 0.14 -17.70 -4.38
CA LEU A 70 0.94 -18.16 -3.26
C LEU A 70 0.19 -18.00 -1.93
N CYS A 71 -0.40 -16.84 -1.68
CA CYS A 71 -1.19 -16.61 -0.48
C CYS A 71 -2.37 -17.58 -0.40
N ARG A 72 -3.06 -17.79 -1.51
CA ARG A 72 -4.18 -18.72 -1.57
C ARG A 72 -3.75 -20.15 -1.25
N SER A 73 -2.56 -20.57 -1.71
CA SER A 73 -2.02 -21.88 -1.38
C SER A 73 -1.73 -22.03 0.12
N ARG A 74 -1.63 -20.93 0.84
CA ARG A 74 -1.46 -20.89 2.30
C ARG A 74 -2.78 -20.64 3.02
N GLY A 75 -3.91 -20.72 2.30
CA GLY A 75 -5.25 -20.56 2.87
C GLY A 75 -5.69 -19.10 3.03
N LEU A 76 -5.02 -18.15 2.38
CA LEU A 76 -5.35 -16.75 2.50
C LEU A 76 -5.73 -16.17 1.14
N GLU A 77 -6.93 -15.57 1.08
CA GLU A 77 -7.40 -14.87 -0.10
C GLU A 77 -7.19 -13.38 0.08
N CYS A 78 -6.30 -12.79 -0.71
CA CYS A 78 -5.97 -11.37 -0.64
C CYS A 78 -6.87 -10.55 -1.56
N GLY A 79 -7.16 -9.30 -1.18
CA GLY A 79 -7.88 -8.38 -2.05
C GLY A 79 -7.01 -7.99 -3.25
N SER A 80 -7.67 -7.63 -4.37
CA SER A 80 -6.97 -7.26 -5.61
C SER A 80 -6.02 -6.08 -5.42
N THR A 81 -6.48 -5.03 -4.75
CA THR A 81 -5.66 -3.84 -4.49
C THR A 81 -4.54 -4.17 -3.52
N ASP A 82 -4.84 -4.95 -2.48
CA ASP A 82 -3.84 -5.34 -1.48
C ASP A 82 -2.67 -6.09 -2.10
N ILE A 83 -2.98 -7.03 -2.99
CA ILE A 83 -1.92 -7.81 -3.62
C ILE A 83 -1.11 -6.99 -4.62
N LEU A 84 -1.71 -5.99 -5.26
CA LEU A 84 -0.97 -5.05 -6.11
C LEU A 84 0.01 -4.21 -5.29
N ILE A 85 -0.40 -3.75 -4.11
CA ILE A 85 0.48 -3.04 -3.19
C ILE A 85 1.68 -3.93 -2.85
N CYS A 86 1.42 -5.18 -2.53
CA CYS A 86 2.48 -6.13 -2.21
C CYS A 86 3.43 -6.36 -3.38
N ALA A 87 2.91 -6.48 -4.60
CA ALA A 87 3.73 -6.67 -5.80
C ALA A 87 4.69 -5.50 -6.02
N VAL A 88 4.19 -4.27 -5.88
CA VAL A 88 5.01 -3.07 -6.01
C VAL A 88 6.08 -3.05 -4.92
N ALA A 89 5.70 -3.34 -3.68
CA ALA A 89 6.64 -3.33 -2.55
C ALA A 89 7.74 -4.38 -2.70
N VAL A 90 7.41 -5.56 -3.20
CA VAL A 90 8.40 -6.61 -3.48
C VAL A 90 9.40 -6.13 -4.53
N GLN A 91 8.91 -5.57 -5.62
CA GLN A 91 9.78 -5.07 -6.69
C GLN A 91 10.70 -3.96 -6.21
N MET A 92 10.16 -3.03 -5.42
CA MET A 92 10.92 -1.87 -4.93
C MET A 92 11.78 -2.20 -3.71
N GLN A 93 11.62 -3.39 -3.15
CA GLN A 93 12.23 -3.76 -1.86
C GLN A 93 11.84 -2.77 -0.77
N ALA A 94 10.59 -2.34 -0.80
CA ALA A 94 10.04 -1.35 0.11
C ALA A 94 9.23 -2.00 1.21
N ALA A 95 9.11 -1.30 2.33
CA ALA A 95 8.21 -1.69 3.40
C ALA A 95 6.81 -1.13 3.12
N ILE A 96 5.79 -1.80 3.63
CA ILE A 96 4.41 -1.36 3.53
C ILE A 96 3.96 -0.83 4.88
N LEU A 97 3.37 0.36 4.87
CA LEU A 97 2.83 0.98 6.07
C LEU A 97 1.30 0.89 6.00
N THR A 98 0.70 0.15 6.90
CA THR A 98 -0.75 -0.07 6.88
C THR A 98 -1.29 -0.42 8.27
N TYR A 99 -2.58 -0.09 8.49
CA TYR A 99 -3.37 -0.59 9.61
C TYR A 99 -4.42 -1.62 9.18
N ASP A 100 -4.55 -1.87 7.89
CA ASP A 100 -5.56 -2.80 7.37
C ASP A 100 -5.20 -4.23 7.73
N GLN A 101 -6.10 -4.92 8.46
CA GLN A 101 -5.86 -6.27 8.93
C GLN A 101 -5.73 -7.28 7.79
N GLY A 102 -6.54 -7.12 6.74
CA GLY A 102 -6.46 -7.98 5.58
C GLY A 102 -5.12 -7.89 4.87
N LEU A 103 -4.66 -6.66 4.64
CA LEU A 103 -3.34 -6.42 4.03
C LEU A 103 -2.23 -6.92 4.95
N MET A 104 -2.33 -6.71 6.26
CA MET A 104 -1.32 -7.20 7.20
C MET A 104 -1.18 -8.72 7.15
N ARG A 105 -2.27 -9.47 6.96
CA ARG A 105 -2.21 -10.93 6.83
C ARG A 105 -1.47 -11.33 5.56
N CYS A 106 -1.73 -10.65 4.45
CA CYS A 106 -1.00 -10.89 3.20
C CYS A 106 0.50 -10.63 3.38
N ILE A 107 0.83 -9.51 4.01
CA ILE A 107 2.23 -9.15 4.31
C ILE A 107 2.92 -10.23 5.13
N GLN A 108 2.24 -10.75 6.16
CA GLN A 108 2.81 -11.78 7.03
C GLN A 108 3.16 -13.05 6.25
N VAL A 109 2.28 -13.49 5.35
CA VAL A 109 2.54 -14.67 4.51
C VAL A 109 3.76 -14.42 3.62
N LEU A 110 3.83 -13.26 2.97
CA LEU A 110 4.91 -12.94 2.05
C LEU A 110 6.24 -12.75 2.77
N ARG A 111 6.22 -12.21 3.98
CA ARG A 111 7.43 -12.12 4.82
C ARG A 111 7.93 -13.50 5.23
N ALA A 112 7.01 -14.40 5.58
CA ALA A 112 7.37 -15.77 5.93
C ALA A 112 8.01 -16.51 4.76
N GLU A 113 7.64 -16.17 3.52
CA GLU A 113 8.23 -16.75 2.31
C GLU A 113 9.51 -16.01 1.89
N GLY A 114 9.94 -14.99 2.63
CA GLY A 114 11.15 -14.23 2.32
C GLY A 114 11.03 -13.26 1.16
N LEU A 115 9.81 -12.95 0.72
CA LEU A 115 9.55 -12.11 -0.46
C LEU A 115 9.39 -10.64 -0.13
N LEU A 116 9.01 -10.31 1.09
CA LEU A 116 8.68 -8.94 1.50
C LEU A 116 9.40 -8.59 2.79
N LYS A 117 9.77 -7.32 2.91
CA LYS A 117 10.37 -6.79 4.14
C LYS A 117 9.38 -6.68 5.29
#